data_2103c6af28d4ca08e57c1c4e18fdc26d
#
_entry.id   2103c6af28d4ca08e57c1c4e18fdc26d
#
_cell.length_a   1.000
_cell.length_b   1.000
_cell.length_c   1.000
_cell.angle_alpha   90.00
_cell.angle_beta   90.00
_cell.angle_gamma   90.00
#
_symmetry.space_group_name_H-M   'P 1'
#
loop_
_entity.id
_entity.type
_entity.pdbx_description
1 polymer ?
#
loop_
_entity_poly.entity_id
_entity_poly.type
_entity_poly.pdbx_seq_one_letter_code
_entity_poly.pdbx_strand_id
1 'polypeptide(L)'
;GVQLLSVLSNCPSLKLFVNTGSFAEYRLGVQQFDSAYLYSATKTAFRTFLNYYAGLYAFKYITAVPYTVYGGNPTVKRLMDYIIESLDAPAAIEMTGGEQILDFIHVDDISRFLIYVIQNHCSFCMLEKNGEDFHLGTGRGTTVREVAKIIESVSKRRCNINWGARAYRDRDTMYAVAPIAKNIELIQWKAQIELKVGIERYLNKQ
;
A
#
# COMPACT_ATOMS: atom_id res chain seq x y z
N GLY A 1 13.15 13.58 4.37
CA GLY A 1 13.69 12.57 3.44
C GLY A 1 15.09 12.95 2.97
N VAL A 2 15.28 14.09 2.30
CA VAL A 2 16.57 14.51 1.73
C VAL A 2 17.64 14.71 2.84
N GLN A 3 17.30 15.32 3.95
CA GLN A 3 18.22 15.46 5.09
C GLN A 3 18.68 14.09 5.63
N LEU A 4 17.77 13.10 5.70
CA LEU A 4 18.13 11.75 6.08
C LEU A 4 19.13 11.12 5.08
N LEU A 5 18.88 11.27 3.78
CA LEU A 5 19.79 10.78 2.75
C LEU A 5 21.18 11.44 2.86
N SER A 6 21.25 12.75 3.10
CA SER A 6 22.51 13.47 3.27
C SER A 6 23.33 12.95 4.46
N VAL A 7 22.67 12.52 5.55
CA VAL A 7 23.36 11.92 6.70
C VAL A 7 23.78 10.48 6.41
N LEU A 8 22.86 9.68 5.89
CA LEU A 8 23.08 8.25 5.64
C LEU A 8 24.10 7.98 4.52
N SER A 9 24.19 8.86 3.52
CA SER A 9 25.13 8.72 2.41
C SER A 9 26.60 8.79 2.87
N ASN A 10 26.87 9.44 4.01
CA ASN A 10 28.19 9.46 4.64
C ASN A 10 28.45 8.24 5.54
N CYS A 11 27.56 7.26 5.57
CA CYS A 11 27.69 6.06 6.38
C CYS A 11 28.24 4.89 5.53
N PRO A 12 29.53 4.48 5.70
CA PRO A 12 30.13 3.41 4.88
C PRO A 12 29.43 2.05 5.04
N SER A 13 28.68 1.86 6.12
CA SER A 13 27.96 0.63 6.40
C SER A 13 26.59 0.57 5.73
N LEU A 14 26.10 1.65 5.11
CA LEU A 14 24.85 1.65 4.37
C LEU A 14 24.97 0.77 3.12
N LYS A 15 24.27 -0.36 3.09
CA LYS A 15 24.25 -1.29 1.97
C LYS A 15 22.93 -1.23 1.20
N LEU A 16 21.83 -1.16 1.92
CA LEU A 16 20.48 -1.17 1.35
C LEU A 16 19.60 -0.12 2.02
N PHE A 17 18.91 0.69 1.22
CA PHE A 17 17.89 1.60 1.67
C PHE A 17 16.51 1.10 1.20
N VAL A 18 15.56 0.97 2.10
CA VAL A 18 14.17 0.60 1.77
C VAL A 18 13.31 1.85 1.77
N ASN A 19 12.91 2.28 0.59
CA ASN A 19 11.95 3.36 0.42
C ASN A 19 10.52 2.81 0.52
N THR A 20 9.60 3.60 1.04
CA THR A 20 8.16 3.30 0.99
C THR A 20 7.47 4.25 0.02
N GLY A 21 7.06 3.70 -1.11
CA GLY A 21 6.24 4.35 -2.12
C GLY A 21 4.73 4.29 -1.81
N SER A 22 3.92 4.37 -2.85
CA SER A 22 2.46 4.22 -2.78
C SER A 22 1.91 3.81 -4.15
N PHE A 23 0.88 2.96 -4.19
CA PHE A 23 0.17 2.68 -5.45
C PHE A 23 -0.40 3.96 -6.10
N ALA A 24 -0.69 4.99 -5.31
CA ALA A 24 -1.20 6.27 -5.79
C ALA A 24 -0.19 7.07 -6.65
N GLU A 25 1.07 6.62 -6.74
CA GLU A 25 2.06 7.13 -7.68
C GLU A 25 1.79 6.65 -9.13
N TYR A 26 0.94 5.63 -9.31
CA TYR A 26 0.69 4.90 -10.58
C TYR A 26 -0.79 4.88 -10.96
N ARG A 27 -1.47 6.03 -10.93
CA ARG A 27 -2.92 6.14 -11.16
C ARG A 27 -3.39 5.49 -12.47
N LEU A 28 -2.62 5.59 -13.53
CA LEU A 28 -2.93 5.04 -14.86
C LEU A 28 -2.25 3.69 -15.15
N GLY A 29 -1.64 3.08 -14.14
CA GLY A 29 -0.91 1.82 -14.28
C GLY A 29 0.58 1.95 -14.00
N VAL A 30 1.25 0.82 -13.74
CA VAL A 30 2.62 0.78 -13.20
C VAL A 30 3.73 1.10 -14.23
N GLN A 31 3.38 1.40 -15.47
CA GLN A 31 4.34 1.70 -16.51
C GLN A 31 4.96 3.10 -16.40
N GLN A 32 4.24 4.02 -15.76
CA GLN A 32 4.68 5.40 -15.59
C GLN A 32 4.12 6.02 -14.32
N PHE A 33 4.86 6.98 -13.77
CA PHE A 33 4.36 7.78 -12.66
C PHE A 33 3.28 8.76 -13.13
N ASP A 34 2.10 8.67 -12.54
CA ASP A 34 1.01 9.61 -12.65
C ASP A 34 0.33 9.75 -11.30
N SER A 35 0.84 10.65 -10.49
CA SER A 35 0.42 10.81 -9.09
C SER A 35 -1.03 11.26 -8.96
N ALA A 36 -1.82 10.49 -8.19
CA ALA A 36 -3.21 10.82 -7.91
C ALA A 36 -3.38 12.08 -7.04
N TYR A 37 -2.45 12.29 -6.10
CA TYR A 37 -2.53 13.37 -5.08
C TYR A 37 -1.17 14.01 -4.85
N LEU A 38 -1.14 15.20 -4.21
CA LEU A 38 0.09 15.86 -3.80
C LEU A 38 0.98 14.94 -2.93
N TYR A 39 0.39 14.18 -2.02
CA TYR A 39 1.12 13.18 -1.21
C TYR A 39 1.89 12.19 -2.10
N SER A 40 1.25 11.60 -3.10
CA SER A 40 1.94 10.65 -3.99
C SER A 40 2.97 11.34 -4.88
N ALA A 41 2.71 12.59 -5.32
CA ALA A 41 3.70 13.38 -6.04
C ALA A 41 4.97 13.65 -5.22
N THR A 42 4.85 13.90 -3.91
CA THR A 42 6.03 14.04 -3.03
C THR A 42 6.81 12.73 -2.89
N LYS A 43 6.13 11.59 -2.92
CA LYS A 43 6.77 10.26 -2.94
C LYS A 43 7.57 10.05 -4.22
N THR A 44 6.97 10.35 -5.37
CA THR A 44 7.63 10.27 -6.68
C THR A 44 8.84 11.21 -6.74
N ALA A 45 8.70 12.45 -6.28
CA ALA A 45 9.82 13.39 -6.23
C ALA A 45 10.97 12.88 -5.34
N PHE A 46 10.67 12.24 -4.22
CA PHE A 46 11.70 11.67 -3.35
C PHE A 46 12.52 10.57 -4.03
N ARG A 47 11.93 9.79 -4.94
CA ARG A 47 12.65 8.77 -5.73
C ARG A 47 13.78 9.38 -6.57
N THR A 48 13.58 10.60 -7.09
CA THR A 48 14.63 11.32 -7.84
C THR A 48 15.84 11.63 -6.97
N PHE A 49 15.59 12.13 -5.75
CA PHE A 49 16.68 12.37 -4.79
C PHE A 49 17.36 11.06 -4.38
N LEU A 50 16.57 10.01 -4.12
CA LEU A 50 17.10 8.71 -3.71
C LEU A 50 18.00 8.11 -4.81
N ASN A 51 17.57 8.19 -6.08
CA ASN A 51 18.36 7.73 -7.21
C ASN A 51 19.68 8.50 -7.35
N TYR A 52 19.65 9.84 -7.18
CA TYR A 52 20.84 10.69 -7.19
C TYR A 52 21.83 10.29 -6.10
N TYR A 53 21.36 10.18 -4.85
CA TYR A 53 22.22 9.81 -3.72
C TYR A 53 22.77 8.38 -3.84
N ALA A 54 21.96 7.43 -4.26
CA ALA A 54 22.38 6.05 -4.46
C ALA A 54 23.47 5.92 -5.54
N GLY A 55 23.36 6.69 -6.61
CA GLY A 55 24.39 6.75 -7.67
C GLY A 55 25.69 7.39 -7.19
N LEU A 56 25.60 8.44 -6.38
CA LEU A 56 26.77 9.18 -5.89
C LEU A 56 27.53 8.41 -4.79
N TYR A 57 26.85 7.70 -3.91
CA TYR A 57 27.42 7.05 -2.72
C TYR A 57 27.40 5.51 -2.79
N ALA A 58 27.08 4.95 -3.94
CA ALA A 58 27.16 3.52 -4.26
C ALA A 58 26.43 2.57 -3.30
N PHE A 59 25.28 3.00 -2.72
CA PHE A 59 24.39 2.10 -1.99
C PHE A 59 23.23 1.61 -2.88
N LYS A 60 22.66 0.47 -2.51
CA LYS A 60 21.47 -0.07 -3.15
C LYS A 60 20.20 0.46 -2.50
N TYR A 61 19.12 0.57 -3.26
CA TYR A 61 17.80 0.81 -2.69
C TYR A 61 16.72 0.04 -3.44
N ILE A 62 15.64 -0.23 -2.73
CA ILE A 62 14.39 -0.75 -3.28
C ILE A 62 13.24 0.14 -2.85
N THR A 63 12.11 0.07 -3.55
CA THR A 63 10.90 0.72 -3.11
C THR A 63 9.79 -0.31 -2.85
N ALA A 64 9.36 -0.41 -1.61
CA ALA A 64 8.12 -1.09 -1.25
C ALA A 64 6.94 -0.19 -1.62
N VAL A 65 6.05 -0.68 -2.50
CA VAL A 65 4.87 0.05 -2.99
C VAL A 65 3.61 -0.61 -2.41
N PRO A 66 3.17 -0.23 -1.19
CA PRO A 66 1.96 -0.79 -0.61
C PRO A 66 0.72 -0.33 -1.38
N TYR A 67 -0.23 -1.27 -1.54
CA TYR A 67 -1.56 -1.00 -2.08
C TYR A 67 -2.50 -0.56 -0.95
N THR A 68 -3.78 -0.91 -0.99
CA THR A 68 -4.72 -0.45 0.05
C THR A 68 -4.51 -1.22 1.35
N VAL A 69 -3.66 -0.66 2.22
CA VAL A 69 -3.33 -1.28 3.51
C VAL A 69 -4.48 -1.13 4.49
N TYR A 70 -4.82 -2.23 5.18
CA TYR A 70 -5.82 -2.26 6.26
C TYR A 70 -5.32 -3.10 7.44
N GLY A 71 -6.05 -3.04 8.57
CA GLY A 71 -5.70 -3.75 9.80
C GLY A 71 -4.84 -2.92 10.76
N GLY A 72 -4.56 -3.48 11.93
CA GLY A 72 -3.86 -2.77 13.00
C GLY A 72 -4.75 -1.79 13.77
N ASN A 73 -4.14 -0.77 14.35
CA ASN A 73 -4.83 0.32 15.05
C ASN A 73 -4.33 1.66 14.49
N PRO A 74 -4.87 2.14 13.36
CA PRO A 74 -4.35 3.33 12.71
C PRO A 74 -4.71 4.59 13.51
N THR A 75 -3.76 5.51 13.64
CA THR A 75 -3.99 6.83 14.24
C THR A 75 -4.86 7.73 13.35
N VAL A 76 -4.89 7.46 12.04
CA VAL A 76 -5.71 8.17 11.05
C VAL A 76 -6.60 7.16 10.35
N LYS A 77 -7.91 7.35 10.45
CA LYS A 77 -8.90 6.51 9.79
C LYS A 77 -8.69 6.44 8.28
N ARG A 78 -8.82 5.25 7.73
CA ARG A 78 -8.75 4.95 6.30
C ARG A 78 -10.06 4.36 5.81
N LEU A 79 -10.14 4.02 4.54
CA LEU A 79 -11.34 3.50 3.89
C LEU A 79 -11.99 2.34 4.66
N MET A 80 -11.19 1.34 5.06
CA MET A 80 -11.70 0.16 5.80
C MET A 80 -12.30 0.56 7.16
N ASP A 81 -11.69 1.53 7.84
CA ASP A 81 -12.13 1.97 9.15
C ASP A 81 -13.49 2.66 9.08
N TYR A 82 -13.73 3.49 8.05
CA TYR A 82 -15.04 4.11 7.83
C TYR A 82 -16.13 3.09 7.51
N ILE A 83 -15.82 2.04 6.74
CA ILE A 83 -16.78 0.98 6.44
C ILE A 83 -17.14 0.21 7.73
N ILE A 84 -16.15 -0.12 8.56
CA ILE A 84 -16.38 -0.81 9.83
C ILE A 84 -17.15 0.08 10.81
N GLU A 85 -16.79 1.36 10.93
CA GLU A 85 -17.50 2.33 11.78
C GLU A 85 -18.97 2.46 11.39
N SER A 86 -19.29 2.29 10.11
CA SER A 86 -20.68 2.36 9.63
C SER A 86 -21.59 1.27 10.23
N LEU A 87 -21.03 0.19 10.79
CA LEU A 87 -21.81 -0.84 11.48
C LEU A 87 -22.52 -0.30 12.73
N ASP A 88 -21.95 0.71 13.40
CA ASP A 88 -22.45 1.32 14.64
C ASP A 88 -22.88 2.78 14.46
N ALA A 89 -22.76 3.33 13.27
CA ALA A 89 -23.03 4.72 13.03
C ALA A 89 -24.53 5.05 13.18
N PRO A 90 -24.91 6.04 14.01
CA PRO A 90 -26.31 6.43 14.20
C PRO A 90 -26.91 7.09 12.96
N ALA A 91 -26.07 7.65 12.09
CA ALA A 91 -26.45 8.21 10.79
C ALA A 91 -25.62 7.56 9.68
N ALA A 92 -26.18 7.49 8.47
CA ALA A 92 -25.47 6.90 7.35
C ALA A 92 -24.18 7.65 7.03
N ILE A 93 -23.07 6.91 6.90
CA ILE A 93 -21.80 7.48 6.48
C ILE A 93 -21.84 7.74 4.97
N GLU A 94 -21.64 8.99 4.58
CA GLU A 94 -21.58 9.37 3.17
C GLU A 94 -20.28 8.89 2.52
N MET A 95 -20.39 8.11 1.46
CA MET A 95 -19.27 7.61 0.66
C MET A 95 -19.49 7.85 -0.84
N THR A 96 -18.44 7.67 -1.62
CA THR A 96 -18.52 7.64 -3.09
C THR A 96 -19.35 6.43 -3.55
N GLY A 97 -19.54 6.25 -4.87
CA GLY A 97 -20.29 5.10 -5.41
C GLY A 97 -19.73 3.73 -5.02
N GLY A 98 -18.47 3.67 -4.56
CA GLY A 98 -17.85 2.43 -4.10
C GLY A 98 -17.44 1.46 -5.21
N GLU A 99 -17.29 1.95 -6.43
CA GLU A 99 -17.01 1.19 -7.64
C GLU A 99 -15.51 0.99 -7.88
N GLN A 100 -14.64 1.69 -7.11
CA GLN A 100 -13.20 1.53 -7.24
C GLN A 100 -12.80 0.08 -6.96
N ILE A 101 -12.02 -0.50 -7.86
CA ILE A 101 -11.44 -1.84 -7.72
C ILE A 101 -10.04 -1.67 -7.12
N LEU A 102 -9.90 -2.06 -5.87
CA LEU A 102 -8.66 -1.87 -5.09
C LEU A 102 -8.14 -3.21 -4.59
N ASP A 103 -6.83 -3.32 -4.48
CA ASP A 103 -6.15 -4.47 -3.86
C ASP A 103 -5.92 -4.18 -2.39
N PHE A 104 -6.57 -4.93 -1.51
CA PHE A 104 -6.49 -4.77 -0.07
C PHE A 104 -5.46 -5.72 0.53
N ILE A 105 -4.44 -5.16 1.17
CA ILE A 105 -3.38 -5.92 1.83
C ILE A 105 -3.38 -5.68 3.34
N HIS A 106 -3.29 -6.75 4.13
CA HIS A 106 -3.22 -6.64 5.59
C HIS A 106 -1.86 -6.10 6.04
N VAL A 107 -1.84 -5.25 7.07
CA VAL A 107 -0.62 -4.61 7.60
C VAL A 107 0.43 -5.62 8.06
N ASP A 108 0.02 -6.80 8.55
CA ASP A 108 0.95 -7.86 8.93
C ASP A 108 1.71 -8.43 7.72
N ASP A 109 1.11 -8.42 6.51
CA ASP A 109 1.82 -8.81 5.28
C ASP A 109 2.90 -7.77 4.91
N ILE A 110 2.62 -6.48 5.12
CA ILE A 110 3.63 -5.43 4.94
C ILE A 110 4.78 -5.62 5.93
N SER A 111 4.47 -5.89 7.20
CA SER A 111 5.48 -6.15 8.24
C SER A 111 6.32 -7.38 7.89
N ARG A 112 5.70 -8.47 7.41
CA ARG A 112 6.41 -9.67 6.95
C ARG A 112 7.33 -9.37 5.76
N PHE A 113 6.92 -8.52 4.82
CA PHE A 113 7.79 -8.11 3.74
C PHE A 113 9.03 -7.38 4.25
N LEU A 114 8.87 -6.42 5.17
CA LEU A 114 10.00 -5.68 5.73
C LEU A 114 10.96 -6.60 6.50
N ILE A 115 10.43 -7.53 7.30
CA ILE A 115 11.25 -8.55 7.98
C ILE A 115 11.98 -9.43 6.95
N TYR A 116 11.29 -9.86 5.89
CA TYR A 116 11.88 -10.64 4.81
C TYR A 116 13.06 -9.90 4.15
N VAL A 117 12.91 -8.60 3.87
CA VAL A 117 13.98 -7.76 3.32
C VAL A 117 15.18 -7.70 4.27
N ILE A 118 14.95 -7.51 5.57
CA ILE A 118 16.02 -7.48 6.58
C ILE A 118 16.78 -8.80 6.60
N GLN A 119 16.08 -9.92 6.63
CA GLN A 119 16.68 -11.26 6.70
C GLN A 119 17.43 -11.64 5.41
N ASN A 120 17.01 -11.11 4.25
CA ASN A 120 17.57 -11.43 2.95
C ASN A 120 18.27 -10.23 2.28
N HIS A 121 18.71 -9.25 3.05
CA HIS A 121 19.26 -7.96 2.52
C HIS A 121 20.37 -8.17 1.50
N CYS A 122 21.21 -9.19 1.64
CA CYS A 122 22.28 -9.50 0.67
C CYS A 122 21.70 -9.78 -0.73
N SER A 123 20.62 -10.56 -0.84
CA SER A 123 19.95 -10.84 -2.11
C SER A 123 19.41 -9.57 -2.76
N PHE A 124 18.83 -8.66 -1.96
CA PHE A 124 18.36 -7.37 -2.46
C PHE A 124 19.50 -6.45 -2.94
N CYS A 125 20.68 -6.52 -2.29
CA CYS A 125 21.87 -5.80 -2.75
C CYS A 125 22.43 -6.34 -4.09
N MET A 126 22.13 -7.58 -4.45
CA MET A 126 22.57 -8.22 -5.69
C MET A 126 21.60 -8.03 -6.86
N LEU A 127 20.44 -7.39 -6.67
CA LEU A 127 19.51 -7.10 -7.76
C LEU A 127 20.23 -6.25 -8.83
N GLU A 128 20.02 -6.62 -10.11
CA GLU A 128 20.63 -5.91 -11.23
C GLU A 128 20.22 -4.44 -11.25
N LYS A 129 18.92 -4.20 -11.18
CA LYS A 129 18.37 -2.84 -11.17
C LYS A 129 18.42 -2.26 -9.78
N ASN A 130 19.08 -1.11 -9.64
CA ASN A 130 18.95 -0.29 -8.43
C ASN A 130 17.63 0.47 -8.45
N GLY A 131 16.93 0.54 -7.33
CA GLY A 131 15.63 1.19 -7.25
C GLY A 131 14.47 0.33 -7.76
N GLU A 132 14.57 -0.99 -7.58
CA GLU A 132 13.52 -1.91 -7.94
C GLU A 132 12.26 -1.69 -7.12
N ASP A 133 11.09 -1.72 -7.77
CA ASP A 133 9.78 -1.57 -7.14
C ASP A 133 9.17 -2.93 -6.81
N PHE A 134 8.82 -3.13 -5.55
CA PHE A 134 8.07 -4.28 -5.06
C PHE A 134 6.65 -3.86 -4.71
N HIS A 135 5.69 -4.22 -5.56
CA HIS A 135 4.29 -3.89 -5.39
C HIS A 135 3.63 -4.81 -4.35
N LEU A 136 3.35 -4.27 -3.17
CA LEU A 136 2.83 -5.02 -2.03
C LEU A 136 1.30 -5.03 -2.03
N GLY A 137 0.74 -6.07 -2.60
CA GLY A 137 -0.68 -6.38 -2.68
C GLY A 137 -0.90 -7.88 -2.75
N THR A 138 -2.14 -8.29 -2.93
CA THR A 138 -2.55 -9.69 -3.07
C THR A 138 -2.64 -10.13 -4.52
N GLY A 139 -2.63 -9.19 -5.47
CA GLY A 139 -2.92 -9.41 -6.88
C GLY A 139 -4.42 -9.59 -7.17
N ARG A 140 -5.30 -9.34 -6.20
CA ARG A 140 -6.75 -9.48 -6.33
C ARG A 140 -7.45 -8.15 -6.11
N GLY A 141 -8.17 -7.69 -7.11
CA GLY A 141 -9.00 -6.49 -7.02
C GLY A 141 -10.36 -6.81 -6.39
N THR A 142 -10.81 -5.93 -5.49
CA THR A 142 -12.12 -6.01 -4.85
C THR A 142 -12.74 -4.63 -4.85
N THR A 143 -14.02 -4.51 -5.21
CA THR A 143 -14.71 -3.21 -5.14
C THR A 143 -14.95 -2.80 -3.68
N VAL A 144 -15.02 -1.50 -3.42
CA VAL A 144 -15.31 -0.99 -2.07
C VAL A 144 -16.67 -1.50 -1.58
N ARG A 145 -17.66 -1.63 -2.47
CA ARG A 145 -18.97 -2.24 -2.14
C ARG A 145 -18.86 -3.71 -1.75
N GLU A 146 -18.01 -4.49 -2.44
CA GLU A 146 -17.78 -5.89 -2.08
C GLU A 146 -17.10 -6.02 -0.72
N VAL A 147 -16.15 -5.12 -0.40
CA VAL A 147 -15.54 -5.08 0.94
C VAL A 147 -16.61 -4.85 2.01
N ALA A 148 -17.53 -3.91 1.80
CA ALA A 148 -18.65 -3.70 2.74
C ALA A 148 -19.50 -4.96 2.91
N LYS A 149 -19.83 -5.67 1.81
CA LYS A 149 -20.56 -6.95 1.88
C LYS A 149 -19.79 -8.04 2.65
N ILE A 150 -18.47 -8.10 2.49
CA ILE A 150 -17.63 -9.05 3.26
C ILE A 150 -17.70 -8.70 4.75
N ILE A 151 -17.58 -7.41 5.11
CA ILE A 151 -17.70 -6.93 6.49
C ILE A 151 -19.07 -7.27 7.07
N GLU A 152 -20.16 -7.04 6.34
CA GLU A 152 -21.53 -7.43 6.75
C GLU A 152 -21.66 -8.95 6.97
N SER A 153 -21.09 -9.75 6.05
CA SER A 153 -21.10 -11.21 6.16
C SER A 153 -20.37 -11.72 7.40
N VAL A 154 -19.25 -11.11 7.74
CA VAL A 154 -18.40 -11.48 8.89
C VAL A 154 -19.05 -11.00 10.21
N SER A 155 -19.44 -9.73 10.28
CA SER A 155 -19.99 -9.10 11.47
C SER A 155 -21.44 -9.53 11.77
N LYS A 156 -22.16 -10.08 10.78
CA LYS A 156 -23.62 -10.34 10.82
C LYS A 156 -24.45 -9.06 11.03
N ARG A 157 -23.92 -7.91 10.65
CA ARG A 157 -24.51 -6.57 10.82
C ARG A 157 -24.53 -5.85 9.48
N ARG A 158 -25.37 -4.85 9.34
CA ARG A 158 -25.48 -4.03 8.11
C ARG A 158 -24.64 -2.77 8.23
N CYS A 159 -23.91 -2.44 7.18
CA CYS A 159 -23.21 -1.18 7.02
C CYS A 159 -24.21 -0.05 6.75
N ASN A 160 -24.22 0.98 7.59
CA ASN A 160 -25.03 2.17 7.41
C ASN A 160 -24.29 3.19 6.53
N ILE A 161 -24.31 2.96 5.22
CA ILE A 161 -23.57 3.78 4.23
C ILE A 161 -24.53 4.35 3.20
N ASN A 162 -24.43 5.66 2.96
CA ASN A 162 -25.08 6.36 1.86
C ASN A 162 -24.14 6.42 0.66
N TRP A 163 -24.27 5.44 -0.24
CA TRP A 163 -23.44 5.31 -1.41
C TRP A 163 -23.76 6.36 -2.48
N GLY A 164 -22.72 7.03 -3.02
CA GLY A 164 -22.86 8.06 -4.04
C GLY A 164 -23.20 9.44 -3.50
N ALA A 165 -23.31 9.60 -2.18
CA ALA A 165 -23.51 10.92 -1.55
C ALA A 165 -22.31 11.84 -1.71
N ARG A 166 -21.10 11.26 -1.91
CA ARG A 166 -19.90 12.00 -2.25
C ARG A 166 -19.48 11.75 -3.68
N ALA A 167 -19.11 12.79 -4.40
CA ALA A 167 -18.51 12.66 -5.72
C ALA A 167 -17.09 12.06 -5.62
N TYR A 168 -16.66 11.35 -6.67
CA TYR A 168 -15.25 11.00 -6.84
C TYR A 168 -14.41 12.27 -7.04
N ARG A 169 -13.15 12.24 -6.61
CA ARG A 169 -12.20 13.30 -6.92
C ARG A 169 -11.76 13.16 -8.37
N ASP A 170 -11.40 14.29 -9.00
CA ASP A 170 -11.00 14.30 -10.43
C ASP A 170 -9.87 13.31 -10.77
N ARG A 171 -9.02 13.03 -9.80
CA ARG A 171 -7.88 12.12 -9.98
C ARG A 171 -7.96 10.87 -9.11
N ASP A 172 -9.16 10.47 -8.69
CA ASP A 172 -9.31 9.23 -7.94
C ASP A 172 -8.83 8.02 -8.74
N THR A 173 -8.17 7.11 -8.06
CA THR A 173 -7.72 5.85 -8.65
C THR A 173 -8.90 4.87 -8.66
N MET A 174 -9.46 4.62 -9.84
CA MET A 174 -10.60 3.70 -10.00
C MET A 174 -10.16 2.23 -10.10
N TYR A 175 -8.91 1.98 -10.45
CA TYR A 175 -8.35 0.63 -10.53
C TYR A 175 -6.92 0.61 -9.98
N ALA A 176 -6.68 -0.17 -8.93
CA ALA A 176 -5.36 -0.37 -8.36
C ALA A 176 -5.21 -1.81 -7.85
N VAL A 177 -4.65 -2.68 -8.68
CA VAL A 177 -4.33 -4.07 -8.33
C VAL A 177 -2.83 -4.30 -8.53
N ALA A 178 -2.18 -4.88 -7.54
CA ALA A 178 -0.73 -5.09 -7.52
C ALA A 178 -0.29 -6.12 -8.58
N PRO A 179 0.69 -5.78 -9.44
CA PRO A 179 1.29 -6.75 -10.37
C PRO A 179 2.31 -7.62 -9.62
N ILE A 180 1.82 -8.61 -8.88
CA ILE A 180 2.63 -9.43 -7.95
C ILE A 180 3.58 -10.42 -8.64
N ALA A 181 3.44 -10.67 -9.94
CA ALA A 181 4.25 -11.65 -10.67
C ALA A 181 5.75 -11.42 -10.48
N LYS A 182 6.18 -10.16 -10.56
CA LYS A 182 7.58 -9.77 -10.38
C LYS A 182 8.11 -10.07 -8.96
N ASN A 183 7.31 -9.85 -7.92
CA ASN A 183 7.71 -10.17 -6.55
C ASN A 183 7.94 -11.69 -6.40
N ILE A 184 7.08 -12.49 -7.05
CA ILE A 184 7.20 -13.96 -7.01
C ILE A 184 8.45 -14.39 -7.76
N GLU A 185 8.71 -13.83 -8.95
CA GLU A 185 9.86 -14.15 -9.78
C GLU A 185 11.20 -13.81 -9.11
N LEU A 186 11.33 -12.55 -8.62
CA LEU A 186 12.60 -12.05 -8.10
C LEU A 186 12.92 -12.52 -6.68
N ILE A 187 11.90 -12.67 -5.83
CA ILE A 187 12.10 -12.89 -4.39
C ILE A 187 11.17 -13.94 -3.77
N GLN A 188 10.34 -14.60 -4.57
CA GLN A 188 9.37 -15.62 -4.12
C GLN A 188 8.44 -15.15 -2.98
N TRP A 189 8.21 -13.83 -2.88
CA TRP A 189 7.36 -13.26 -1.85
C TRP A 189 5.94 -12.98 -2.36
N LYS A 190 4.96 -13.29 -1.51
CA LYS A 190 3.54 -12.95 -1.73
C LYS A 190 2.81 -12.69 -0.41
N ALA A 191 1.75 -11.88 -0.47
CA ALA A 191 0.82 -11.70 0.65
C ALA A 191 0.16 -13.04 1.01
N GLN A 192 -0.08 -13.28 2.30
CA GLN A 192 -0.59 -14.55 2.81
C GLN A 192 -1.98 -14.43 3.44
N ILE A 193 -2.38 -13.21 3.88
CA ILE A 193 -3.65 -13.00 4.58
C ILE A 193 -4.73 -12.71 3.55
N GLU A 194 -5.70 -13.61 3.43
CA GLU A 194 -6.88 -13.38 2.62
C GLU A 194 -7.74 -12.28 3.22
N LEU A 195 -8.43 -11.50 2.35
CA LEU A 195 -9.19 -10.32 2.76
C LEU A 195 -10.24 -10.64 3.83
N LYS A 196 -11.00 -11.72 3.68
CA LYS A 196 -12.01 -12.13 4.66
C LYS A 196 -11.40 -12.44 6.01
N VAL A 197 -10.30 -13.21 6.04
CA VAL A 197 -9.58 -13.57 7.27
C VAL A 197 -8.99 -12.33 7.95
N GLY A 198 -8.44 -11.40 7.17
CA GLY A 198 -7.92 -10.15 7.70
C GLY A 198 -9.01 -9.25 8.30
N ILE A 199 -10.20 -9.20 7.68
CA ILE A 199 -11.38 -8.49 8.21
C ILE A 199 -11.85 -9.13 9.52
N GLU A 200 -11.93 -10.47 9.60
CA GLU A 200 -12.27 -11.19 10.83
C GLU A 200 -11.32 -10.84 11.97
N ARG A 201 -10.01 -10.84 11.70
CA ARG A 201 -8.99 -10.43 12.70
C ARG A 201 -9.14 -8.97 13.12
N TYR A 202 -9.52 -8.09 12.20
CA TYR A 202 -9.65 -6.67 12.48
C TYR A 202 -10.87 -6.38 13.35
N LEU A 203 -12.02 -7.01 13.08
CA LEU A 203 -13.23 -6.89 13.88
C LEU A 203 -13.08 -7.46 15.29
N ASN A 204 -12.32 -8.55 15.46
CA ASN A 204 -12.09 -9.18 16.76
C ASN A 204 -11.10 -8.41 17.65
N LYS A 205 -10.42 -7.38 17.14
CA LYS A 205 -9.49 -6.53 17.92
C LYS A 205 -10.12 -5.23 18.41
N GLN A 206 -11.35 -4.91 17.97
CA GLN A 206 -12.13 -3.75 18.40
C GLN A 206 -13.08 -4.17 19.55
#